data_487f2501adb3d361dffdc0e5603d9fdb
#
_entry.id   487f2501adb3d361dffdc0e5603d9fdb
#
_cell.length_a   1.000
_cell.length_b   1.000
_cell.length_c   1.000
_cell.angle_alpha   90.00
_cell.angle_beta   90.00
_cell.angle_gamma   90.00
#
_symmetry.space_group_name_H-M   'P 1'
#
loop_
_entity.id
_entity.type
_entity.pdbx_description
1 polymer ?
#
loop_
_entity_poly.entity_id
_entity_poly.type
_entity_poly.pdbx_seq_one_letter_code
_entity_poly.pdbx_strand_id
1 'polypeptide(L)'
;HMPFNLVYVDSPHGGMDGGCSSAAGVPEKGINLNILLNLRDLLSVSGYEVVVTRDTDRSIHDSGIEGIANQKSSDMDNRLAIFNERSNAVCISIHQNQFTDPKYSGAQMFYAPTNKDSERLAQKLQGSFHTRLQPDNDREIKQCGKELFLCYFSKNPTVMVECGFLSNPEEAARLTDEA
;
A
#
# COMPACT_ATOMS: atom_id res chain seq x y z
N HIS A 1 -9.69 20.33 -12.62
CA HIS A 1 -9.06 19.49 -13.66
C HIS A 1 -8.17 18.46 -12.97
N MET A 2 -8.57 17.20 -12.99
CA MET A 2 -7.73 16.13 -12.46
C MET A 2 -6.61 15.85 -13.46
N PRO A 3 -5.33 15.90 -13.05
CA PRO A 3 -4.21 15.72 -13.97
C PRO A 3 -4.03 14.25 -14.41
N PHE A 4 -4.82 13.34 -13.85
CA PHE A 4 -4.83 11.91 -14.15
C PHE A 4 -6.25 11.36 -13.95
N ASN A 5 -6.58 10.26 -14.61
CA ASN A 5 -7.83 9.53 -14.39
C ASN A 5 -7.63 8.05 -14.09
N LEU A 6 -6.39 7.58 -14.12
CA LEU A 6 -6.00 6.20 -13.82
C LEU A 6 -5.30 6.13 -12.46
N VAL A 7 -5.76 5.24 -11.61
CA VAL A 7 -5.14 4.91 -10.33
C VAL A 7 -4.80 3.43 -10.29
N TYR A 8 -3.53 3.12 -10.10
CA TYR A 8 -3.08 1.79 -9.76
C TYR A 8 -3.10 1.63 -8.24
N VAL A 9 -3.72 0.56 -7.75
CA VAL A 9 -3.73 0.25 -6.33
C VAL A 9 -3.12 -1.13 -6.11
N ASP A 10 -2.14 -1.21 -5.24
CA ASP A 10 -1.45 -2.43 -4.87
C ASP A 10 -1.87 -2.90 -3.48
N SER A 11 -2.23 -4.18 -3.39
CA SER A 11 -2.36 -4.90 -2.14
C SER A 11 -1.18 -5.88 -2.03
N PRO A 12 -0.11 -5.49 -1.32
CA PRO A 12 1.09 -6.31 -1.21
C PRO A 12 0.82 -7.62 -0.49
N HIS A 13 1.73 -8.56 -0.68
CA HIS A 13 1.61 -9.93 -0.17
C HIS A 13 0.45 -10.69 -0.84
N GLY A 14 0.08 -11.82 -0.31
CA GLY A 14 -0.98 -12.67 -0.82
C GLY A 14 -0.54 -14.14 -0.98
N GLY A 15 -1.51 -15.06 -0.89
CA GLY A 15 -1.23 -16.49 -0.97
C GLY A 15 -0.25 -16.94 0.12
N MET A 16 0.91 -17.46 -0.29
CA MET A 16 1.96 -17.96 0.61
C MET A 16 2.67 -16.86 1.40
N ASP A 17 2.58 -15.60 0.99
CA ASP A 17 3.18 -14.45 1.66
C ASP A 17 2.12 -13.69 2.46
N GLY A 18 2.14 -13.85 3.78
CA GLY A 18 1.18 -13.19 4.68
C GLY A 18 1.51 -11.74 5.01
N GLY A 19 2.77 -11.32 4.80
CA GLY A 19 3.28 -10.07 5.35
C GLY A 19 3.48 -10.16 6.86
N CYS A 20 3.44 -9.03 7.56
CA CYS A 20 3.46 -9.02 9.02
C CYS A 20 2.10 -9.46 9.59
N SER A 21 2.04 -9.67 10.90
CA SER A 21 0.82 -10.10 11.59
C SER A 21 0.60 -9.32 12.88
N SER A 22 -0.66 -9.20 13.29
CA SER A 22 -1.01 -8.70 14.62
C SER A 22 -0.61 -9.70 15.71
N ALA A 23 -0.67 -9.27 16.98
CA ALA A 23 -0.44 -10.15 18.12
C ALA A 23 -1.43 -11.34 18.17
N ALA A 24 -2.64 -11.15 17.63
CA ALA A 24 -3.64 -12.22 17.48
C ALA A 24 -3.41 -13.12 16.26
N GLY A 25 -2.35 -12.90 15.48
CA GLY A 25 -2.01 -13.70 14.30
C GLY A 25 -2.75 -13.34 13.02
N VAL A 26 -3.40 -12.18 12.96
CA VAL A 26 -4.08 -11.71 11.73
C VAL A 26 -3.03 -11.19 10.75
N PRO A 27 -2.90 -11.79 9.56
CA PRO A 27 -1.88 -11.40 8.60
C PRO A 27 -2.25 -10.11 7.87
N GLU A 28 -1.24 -9.33 7.54
CA GLU A 28 -1.35 -8.07 6.80
C GLU A 28 -2.08 -8.22 5.46
N LYS A 29 -1.84 -9.31 4.74
CA LYS A 29 -2.36 -9.53 3.38
C LYS A 29 -3.88 -9.37 3.26
N GLY A 30 -4.63 -9.83 4.25
CA GLY A 30 -6.09 -9.74 4.27
C GLY A 30 -6.58 -8.33 4.54
N ILE A 31 -5.92 -7.62 5.45
CA ILE A 31 -6.22 -6.22 5.77
C ILE A 31 -5.96 -5.34 4.54
N ASN A 32 -4.80 -5.51 3.91
CA ASN A 32 -4.43 -4.78 2.69
C ASN A 32 -5.46 -4.99 1.58
N LEU A 33 -5.90 -6.24 1.38
CA LEU A 33 -6.89 -6.58 0.36
C LEU A 33 -8.24 -5.90 0.65
N ASN A 34 -8.70 -5.93 1.88
CA ASN A 34 -9.99 -5.34 2.27
C ASN A 34 -10.00 -3.82 2.04
N ILE A 35 -8.93 -3.14 2.44
CA ILE A 35 -8.78 -1.70 2.20
C ILE A 35 -8.73 -1.40 0.69
N LEU A 36 -7.96 -2.18 -0.07
CA LEU A 36 -7.87 -2.03 -1.52
C LEU A 36 -9.24 -2.14 -2.19
N LEU A 37 -10.03 -3.14 -1.84
CA LEU A 37 -11.35 -3.36 -2.45
C LEU A 37 -12.30 -2.20 -2.18
N ASN A 38 -12.31 -1.67 -0.96
CA ASN A 38 -13.08 -0.48 -0.60
C ASN A 38 -12.60 0.76 -1.35
N LEU A 39 -11.30 0.99 -1.39
CA LEU A 39 -10.70 2.12 -2.11
C LEU A 39 -10.98 2.04 -3.62
N ARG A 40 -10.86 0.86 -4.22
CA ARG A 40 -11.21 0.62 -5.63
C ARG A 40 -12.62 1.08 -5.93
N ASP A 41 -13.58 0.66 -5.12
CA ASP A 41 -15.00 0.97 -5.34
C ASP A 41 -15.26 2.46 -5.18
N LEU A 42 -14.70 3.11 -4.15
CA LEU A 42 -14.83 4.55 -3.95
C LEU A 42 -14.21 5.37 -5.08
N LEU A 43 -13.04 5.00 -5.56
CA LEU A 43 -12.39 5.67 -6.67
C LEU A 43 -13.19 5.47 -7.97
N SER A 44 -13.72 4.28 -8.21
CA SER A 44 -14.50 3.96 -9.41
C SER A 44 -15.80 4.78 -9.46
N VAL A 45 -16.53 4.90 -8.36
CA VAL A 45 -17.74 5.75 -8.34
C VAL A 45 -17.41 7.24 -8.42
N SER A 46 -16.19 7.62 -8.08
CA SER A 46 -15.70 9.00 -8.23
C SER A 46 -15.20 9.31 -9.65
N GLY A 47 -15.28 8.36 -10.56
CA GLY A 47 -14.98 8.57 -11.99
C GLY A 47 -13.55 8.22 -12.40
N TYR A 48 -12.76 7.59 -11.53
CA TYR A 48 -11.43 7.10 -11.88
C TYR A 48 -11.49 5.70 -12.52
N GLU A 49 -10.61 5.45 -13.48
CA GLU A 49 -10.25 4.10 -13.86
C GLU A 49 -9.31 3.54 -12.79
N VAL A 50 -9.58 2.33 -12.29
CA VAL A 50 -8.78 1.70 -11.24
C VAL A 50 -8.28 0.36 -11.72
N VAL A 51 -6.97 0.16 -11.65
CA VAL A 51 -6.31 -1.13 -11.91
C VAL A 51 -5.65 -1.60 -10.63
N VAL A 52 -5.98 -2.81 -10.20
CA VAL A 52 -5.46 -3.40 -8.97
C VAL A 52 -4.45 -4.50 -9.27
N THR A 53 -3.48 -4.70 -8.39
CA THR A 53 -2.49 -5.76 -8.55
C THR A 53 -3.07 -7.13 -8.26
N ARG A 54 -3.96 -7.22 -7.29
CA ARG A 54 -4.78 -8.40 -6.98
C ARG A 54 -6.11 -8.00 -6.36
N ASP A 55 -7.10 -8.82 -6.51
CA ASP A 55 -8.45 -8.66 -5.93
C ASP A 55 -8.90 -9.88 -5.11
N THR A 56 -8.01 -10.84 -4.93
CA THR A 56 -8.20 -12.04 -4.12
C THR A 56 -6.93 -12.36 -3.33
N ASP A 57 -7.02 -13.31 -2.40
CA ASP A 57 -5.85 -13.80 -1.64
C ASP A 57 -4.98 -14.70 -2.52
N ARG A 58 -4.10 -14.08 -3.30
CA ARG A 58 -3.15 -14.77 -4.17
C ARG A 58 -1.86 -13.98 -4.33
N SER A 59 -0.78 -14.70 -4.61
CA SER A 59 0.44 -14.13 -5.20
C SER A 59 0.25 -14.00 -6.71
N ILE A 60 0.91 -13.03 -7.31
CA ILE A 60 0.88 -12.80 -8.76
C ILE A 60 2.20 -13.16 -9.43
N HIS A 61 2.99 -14.05 -8.81
CA HIS A 61 4.20 -14.57 -9.43
C HIS A 61 3.88 -15.39 -10.69
N ASP A 62 4.84 -15.50 -11.60
CA ASP A 62 4.70 -16.30 -12.81
C ASP A 62 4.50 -17.78 -12.47
N SER A 63 3.71 -18.48 -13.28
CA SER A 63 3.51 -19.92 -13.12
C SER A 63 4.82 -20.68 -13.37
N GLY A 64 5.02 -21.78 -12.66
CA GLY A 64 6.22 -22.62 -12.80
C GLY A 64 7.44 -22.14 -12.00
N ILE A 65 7.37 -21.01 -11.32
CA ILE A 65 8.45 -20.56 -10.44
C ILE A 65 8.42 -21.37 -9.15
N GLU A 66 9.55 -21.98 -8.83
CA GLU A 66 9.74 -22.76 -7.62
C GLU A 66 10.55 -22.00 -6.56
N GLY A 67 10.24 -22.26 -5.29
CA GLY A 67 10.91 -21.66 -4.14
C GLY A 67 10.28 -20.32 -3.75
N ILE A 68 10.04 -20.15 -2.45
CA ILE A 68 9.32 -18.96 -1.91
C ILE A 68 10.05 -17.67 -2.25
N ALA A 69 11.37 -17.63 -2.14
CA ALA A 69 12.14 -16.42 -2.44
C ALA A 69 12.01 -16.02 -3.92
N ASN A 70 12.06 -17.00 -4.83
CA ASN A 70 11.90 -16.75 -6.26
C ASN A 70 10.46 -16.33 -6.60
N GLN A 71 9.48 -16.94 -5.95
CA GLN A 71 8.08 -16.56 -6.12
C GLN A 71 7.82 -15.13 -5.65
N LYS A 72 8.37 -14.73 -4.50
CA LYS A 72 8.28 -13.35 -4.01
C LYS A 72 8.95 -12.35 -4.94
N SER A 73 10.11 -12.69 -5.51
CA SER A 73 10.79 -11.84 -6.47
C SER A 73 9.97 -11.66 -7.74
N SER A 74 9.46 -12.74 -8.31
CA SER A 74 8.58 -12.71 -9.49
C SER A 74 7.30 -11.92 -9.23
N ASP A 75 6.67 -12.11 -8.08
CA ASP A 75 5.49 -11.36 -7.65
C ASP A 75 5.77 -9.85 -7.62
N MET A 76 6.89 -9.45 -7.06
CA MET A 76 7.27 -8.03 -6.98
C MET A 76 7.57 -7.43 -8.35
N ASP A 77 8.26 -8.16 -9.22
CA ASP A 77 8.53 -7.72 -10.60
C ASP A 77 7.22 -7.53 -11.37
N ASN A 78 6.25 -8.41 -11.21
CA ASN A 78 4.94 -8.31 -11.85
C ASN A 78 4.13 -7.12 -11.33
N ARG A 79 4.21 -6.82 -10.04
CA ARG A 79 3.57 -5.61 -9.47
C ARG A 79 4.17 -4.33 -10.04
N LEU A 80 5.49 -4.28 -10.16
CA LEU A 80 6.18 -3.15 -10.78
C LEU A 80 5.80 -3.00 -12.26
N ALA A 81 5.71 -4.10 -12.99
CA ALA A 81 5.26 -4.08 -14.39
C ALA A 81 3.85 -3.49 -14.54
N ILE A 82 2.94 -3.85 -13.64
CA ILE A 82 1.58 -3.26 -13.61
C ILE A 82 1.65 -1.75 -13.37
N PHE A 83 2.39 -1.30 -12.37
CA PHE A 83 2.51 0.12 -12.04
C PHE A 83 3.11 0.96 -13.17
N ASN A 84 3.97 0.37 -13.98
CA ASN A 84 4.67 1.04 -15.07
C ASN A 84 4.04 0.82 -16.45
N GLU A 85 2.92 0.09 -16.53
CA GLU A 85 2.29 -0.26 -17.82
C GLU A 85 1.82 0.97 -18.59
N ARG A 86 1.18 1.90 -17.89
CA ARG A 86 0.69 3.15 -18.49
C ARG A 86 1.21 4.36 -17.71
N SER A 87 1.45 5.46 -18.43
CA SER A 87 1.77 6.77 -17.84
C SER A 87 0.49 7.56 -17.50
N ASN A 88 0.66 8.75 -16.95
CA ASN A 88 -0.44 9.61 -16.51
C ASN A 88 -1.36 8.94 -15.48
N ALA A 89 -0.77 8.16 -14.62
CA ALA A 89 -1.42 7.46 -13.53
C ALA A 89 -0.84 7.89 -12.18
N VAL A 90 -1.54 7.54 -11.12
CA VAL A 90 -1.06 7.60 -9.74
C VAL A 90 -1.06 6.18 -9.19
N CYS A 91 -0.05 5.85 -8.41
CA CYS A 91 0.11 4.53 -7.83
C CYS A 91 0.08 4.60 -6.30
N ILE A 92 -0.71 3.74 -5.69
CA ILE A 92 -0.85 3.64 -4.23
C ILE A 92 -0.65 2.18 -3.82
N SER A 93 0.30 1.91 -2.93
CA SER A 93 0.50 0.61 -2.31
C SER A 93 0.05 0.66 -0.85
N ILE A 94 -0.82 -0.26 -0.46
CA ILE A 94 -1.47 -0.28 0.86
C ILE A 94 -0.82 -1.32 1.75
N HIS A 95 -0.20 -0.87 2.83
CA HIS A 95 0.53 -1.69 3.78
C HIS A 95 0.02 -1.50 5.21
N GLN A 96 0.38 -2.45 6.07
CA GLN A 96 0.29 -2.32 7.52
C GLN A 96 1.68 -2.35 8.11
N ASN A 97 1.91 -1.58 9.15
CA ASN A 97 3.20 -1.47 9.81
C ASN A 97 3.29 -2.42 11.03
N GLN A 98 4.51 -2.69 11.45
CA GLN A 98 4.80 -3.46 12.66
C GLN A 98 6.10 -2.96 13.27
N PHE A 99 6.14 -2.87 14.61
CA PHE A 99 7.34 -2.52 15.35
C PHE A 99 7.42 -3.30 16.65
N THR A 100 8.61 -3.42 17.23
CA THR A 100 8.82 -4.19 18.47
C THR A 100 8.15 -3.57 19.68
N ASP A 101 8.07 -2.22 19.72
CA ASP A 101 7.38 -1.51 20.81
C ASP A 101 5.91 -1.25 20.42
N PRO A 102 4.94 -1.83 21.15
CA PRO A 102 3.53 -1.72 20.80
C PRO A 102 2.92 -0.32 21.04
N LYS A 103 3.67 0.62 21.60
CA LYS A 103 3.20 2.00 21.79
C LYS A 103 3.10 2.79 20.48
N TYR A 104 3.86 2.40 19.45
CA TYR A 104 3.88 3.12 18.19
C TYR A 104 2.56 2.96 17.43
N SER A 105 2.05 4.07 16.92
CA SER A 105 0.79 4.17 16.21
C SER A 105 0.84 5.24 15.13
N GLY A 106 -0.20 5.30 14.29
CA GLY A 106 -0.42 6.33 13.31
C GLY A 106 0.00 5.94 11.88
N ALA A 107 -0.78 6.41 10.93
CA ALA A 107 -0.48 6.24 9.51
C ALA A 107 0.75 7.07 9.10
N GLN A 108 1.52 6.53 8.14
CA GLN A 108 2.67 7.23 7.58
C GLN A 108 2.80 6.96 6.08
N MET A 109 3.05 8.02 5.32
CA MET A 109 3.22 7.95 3.88
C MET A 109 4.70 7.93 3.50
N PHE A 110 5.04 7.02 2.59
CA PHE A 110 6.37 6.92 1.98
C PHE A 110 6.23 7.22 0.50
N TYR A 111 7.13 8.03 -0.06
CA TYR A 111 7.04 8.45 -1.45
C TYR A 111 8.25 8.03 -2.27
N ALA A 112 7.99 7.74 -3.55
CA ALA A 112 9.02 7.39 -4.51
C ALA A 112 9.90 8.62 -4.86
N PRO A 113 11.23 8.52 -4.78
CA PRO A 113 12.12 9.62 -5.13
C PRO A 113 12.26 9.83 -6.65
N THR A 114 11.84 8.86 -7.45
CA THR A 114 12.03 8.83 -8.89
C THR A 114 11.04 9.69 -9.67
N ASN A 115 9.98 10.14 -9.03
CA ASN A 115 8.99 11.04 -9.61
C ASN A 115 8.68 12.18 -8.63
N LYS A 116 8.90 13.42 -9.11
CA LYS A 116 8.75 14.63 -8.28
C LYS A 116 7.34 14.86 -7.72
N ASP A 117 6.32 14.29 -8.35
CA ASP A 117 4.93 14.45 -7.90
C ASP A 117 4.57 13.46 -6.78
N SER A 118 5.41 12.46 -6.52
CA SER A 118 5.20 11.50 -5.43
C SER A 118 5.20 12.16 -4.05
N GLU A 119 6.14 13.07 -3.81
CA GLU A 119 6.23 13.80 -2.55
C GLU A 119 4.98 14.65 -2.29
N ARG A 120 4.50 15.35 -3.31
CA ARG A 120 3.28 16.15 -3.20
C ARG A 120 2.04 15.30 -2.91
N LEU A 121 1.94 14.13 -3.56
CA LEU A 121 0.88 13.16 -3.29
C LEU A 121 0.94 12.65 -1.85
N ALA A 122 2.13 12.30 -1.38
CA ALA A 122 2.35 11.85 0.00
C ALA A 122 1.96 12.92 1.02
N GLN A 123 2.33 14.18 0.79
CA GLN A 123 1.94 15.31 1.64
C GLN A 123 0.43 15.48 1.75
N LYS A 124 -0.28 15.38 0.62
CA LYS A 124 -1.74 15.49 0.59
C LYS A 124 -2.41 14.34 1.35
N LEU A 125 -1.94 13.11 1.16
CA LEU A 125 -2.47 11.94 1.84
C LEU A 125 -2.18 12.01 3.35
N GLN A 126 -0.95 12.31 3.75
CA GLN A 126 -0.58 12.46 5.17
C GLN A 126 -1.42 13.54 5.85
N GLY A 127 -1.58 14.69 5.18
CA GLY A 127 -2.40 15.79 5.67
C GLY A 127 -3.87 15.42 5.82
N SER A 128 -4.42 14.62 4.91
CA SER A 128 -5.81 14.13 4.98
C SER A 128 -6.00 13.16 6.15
N PHE A 129 -5.05 12.26 6.38
CA PHE A 129 -5.08 11.38 7.56
C PHE A 129 -5.04 12.17 8.86
N HIS A 130 -4.13 13.14 8.96
CA HIS A 130 -4.04 14.01 10.14
C HIS A 130 -5.35 14.77 10.37
N THR A 131 -5.87 15.44 9.35
CA THR A 131 -7.04 16.32 9.51
C THR A 131 -8.34 15.56 9.76
N ARG A 132 -8.52 14.42 9.09
CA ARG A 132 -9.81 13.72 9.03
C ARG A 132 -9.94 12.53 9.94
N LEU A 133 -8.84 11.85 10.27
CA LEU A 133 -8.85 10.59 10.98
C LEU A 133 -8.01 10.58 12.26
N GLN A 134 -6.85 11.22 12.23
CA GLN A 134 -5.83 11.08 13.26
C GLN A 134 -5.22 12.45 13.62
N PRO A 135 -5.97 13.34 14.29
CA PRO A 135 -5.49 14.70 14.60
C PRO A 135 -4.27 14.72 15.51
N ASP A 136 -4.03 13.65 16.28
CA ASP A 136 -2.87 13.52 17.15
C ASP A 136 -1.67 12.85 16.46
N ASN A 137 -1.81 12.44 15.18
CA ASN A 137 -0.75 11.85 14.40
C ASN A 137 0.11 12.96 13.77
N ASP A 138 1.30 13.15 14.30
CA ASP A 138 2.29 14.14 13.85
C ASP A 138 3.39 13.53 12.95
N ARG A 139 3.19 12.32 12.45
CA ARG A 139 4.14 11.68 11.56
C ARG A 139 4.28 12.46 10.26
N GLU A 140 5.53 12.60 9.84
CA GLU A 140 5.88 13.24 8.58
C GLU A 140 6.08 12.21 7.47
N ILE A 141 5.93 12.64 6.22
CA ILE A 141 6.22 11.82 5.07
C ILE A 141 7.71 11.46 5.03
N LYS A 142 8.01 10.29 4.46
CA LYS A 142 9.40 9.82 4.27
C LYS A 142 9.64 9.41 2.84
N GLN A 143 10.83 9.70 2.35
CA GLN A 143 11.31 9.16 1.09
C GLN A 143 11.66 7.68 1.27
N CYS A 144 11.17 6.81 0.36
CA CYS A 144 11.52 5.40 0.39
C CYS A 144 12.91 5.15 -0.20
N GLY A 145 13.60 4.16 0.34
CA GLY A 145 14.83 3.62 -0.22
C GLY A 145 14.58 2.44 -1.15
N LYS A 146 15.64 1.86 -1.67
CA LYS A 146 15.59 0.72 -2.61
C LYS A 146 14.99 -0.55 -2.02
N GLU A 147 15.01 -0.69 -0.70
CA GLU A 147 14.40 -1.80 0.03
C GLU A 147 12.87 -1.82 -0.14
N LEU A 148 12.26 -0.68 -0.43
CA LEU A 148 10.85 -0.56 -0.80
C LEU A 148 10.73 -0.60 -2.33
N PHE A 149 11.04 -1.74 -2.91
CA PHE A 149 11.28 -1.95 -4.34
C PHE A 149 10.18 -1.37 -5.23
N LEU A 150 8.93 -1.71 -4.98
CA LEU A 150 7.81 -1.25 -5.81
C LEU A 150 7.68 0.28 -5.76
N CYS A 151 7.74 0.86 -4.57
CA CYS A 151 7.66 2.30 -4.39
C CYS A 151 8.85 2.99 -5.06
N TYR A 152 10.07 2.49 -4.85
CA TYR A 152 11.29 3.12 -5.34
C TYR A 152 11.41 3.10 -6.87
N PHE A 153 11.08 1.98 -7.52
CA PHE A 153 11.30 1.79 -8.95
C PHE A 153 10.09 2.13 -9.84
N SER A 154 8.95 2.47 -9.25
CA SER A 154 7.80 2.94 -10.01
C SER A 154 8.08 4.27 -10.70
N LYS A 155 7.65 4.39 -11.97
CA LYS A 155 7.86 5.58 -12.80
C LYS A 155 6.76 6.64 -12.64
N ASN A 156 5.56 6.23 -12.26
CA ASN A 156 4.46 7.13 -11.97
C ASN A 156 4.60 7.73 -10.57
N PRO A 157 3.88 8.83 -10.25
CA PRO A 157 3.76 9.28 -8.87
C PRO A 157 3.26 8.14 -7.98
N THR A 158 4.06 7.77 -6.97
CA THR A 158 3.82 6.57 -6.16
C THR A 158 3.99 6.87 -4.69
N VAL A 159 3.03 6.41 -3.90
CA VAL A 159 3.04 6.48 -2.44
C VAL A 159 2.75 5.11 -1.85
N MET A 160 3.54 4.71 -0.87
CA MET A 160 3.24 3.58 0.01
C MET A 160 2.54 4.11 1.25
N VAL A 161 1.34 3.63 1.51
CA VAL A 161 0.53 4.02 2.67
C VAL A 161 0.67 2.94 3.74
N GLU A 162 1.39 3.25 4.80
CA GLU A 162 1.36 2.47 6.04
C GLU A 162 0.15 2.94 6.85
N CYS A 163 -0.93 2.16 6.85
CA CYS A 163 -2.21 2.59 7.43
C CYS A 163 -2.17 2.70 8.96
N GLY A 164 -1.38 1.86 9.61
CA GLY A 164 -1.19 1.83 11.04
C GLY A 164 -0.33 0.64 11.46
N PHE A 165 -0.14 0.47 12.77
CA PHE A 165 0.71 -0.57 13.34
C PHE A 165 -0.10 -1.75 13.83
N LEU A 166 0.11 -2.93 13.25
CA LEU A 166 -0.49 -4.18 13.72
C LEU A 166 0.05 -4.61 15.09
N SER A 167 1.22 -4.09 15.49
CA SER A 167 1.80 -4.27 16.82
C SER A 167 1.12 -3.44 17.91
N ASN A 168 0.35 -2.41 17.54
CA ASN A 168 -0.44 -1.62 18.48
C ASN A 168 -1.85 -2.22 18.62
N PRO A 169 -2.28 -2.63 19.83
CA PRO A 169 -3.57 -3.34 20.00
C PRO A 169 -4.79 -2.55 19.55
N GLU A 170 -4.82 -1.24 19.80
CA GLU A 170 -5.95 -0.39 19.41
C GLU A 170 -6.01 -0.22 17.89
N GLU A 171 -4.87 0.01 17.24
CA GLU A 171 -4.81 0.10 15.78
C GLU A 171 -5.13 -1.25 15.12
N ALA A 172 -4.60 -2.34 15.64
CA ALA A 172 -4.90 -3.68 15.12
C ALA A 172 -6.41 -3.96 15.20
N ALA A 173 -7.09 -3.58 16.27
CA ALA A 173 -8.53 -3.76 16.40
C ALA A 173 -9.31 -2.96 15.34
N ARG A 174 -8.91 -1.72 15.09
CA ARG A 174 -9.54 -0.88 14.04
C ARG A 174 -9.25 -1.37 12.63
N LEU A 175 -8.00 -1.76 12.36
CA LEU A 175 -7.56 -2.20 11.03
C LEU A 175 -8.16 -3.56 10.62
N THR A 176 -8.52 -4.39 11.59
CA THR A 176 -9.16 -5.70 11.37
C THR A 176 -10.69 -5.64 11.39
N ASP A 177 -11.27 -4.49 11.73
CA ASP A 177 -12.70 -4.25 11.65
C ASP A 177 -13.10 -3.99 10.19
N GLU A 178 -14.05 -4.75 9.68
CA GLU A 178 -14.54 -4.63 8.30
C GLU A 178 -15.66 -3.58 8.14
N ALA A 179 -16.10 -2.96 9.25
CA ALA A 179 -17.17 -1.97 9.24
C ALA A 179 -16.70 -0.56 8.87
#